data_7d69e0affc6ca8513ec27286ec84330c
#
_entry.id   7d69e0affc6ca8513ec27286ec84330c
#
_cell.length_a   1.000
_cell.length_b   1.000
_cell.length_c   1.000
_cell.angle_alpha   90.00
_cell.angle_beta   90.00
_cell.angle_gamma   90.00
#
_symmetry.space_group_name_H-M   'P 1'
#
loop_
_entity.id
_entity.type
_entity.pdbx_description
1 polymer ?
#
loop_
_entity_poly.entity_id
_entity_poly.type
_entity_poly.pdbx_seq_one_letter_code
_entity_poly.pdbx_strand_id
1 'polypeptide(L)'
;MTTHVVLYSGGLDSTIVLDMVRRTLARMGDEVVPVYFDLRQPYSEAEIRRLDPSIQIDDRISWLGEADETSPIPIVSLRNIFMVLLCATMGNKVYFGQLHPLSESTSDGDQLFLSLMSLLLQKVASDPRHGLAYPEVFTPLSEYSKPQAVRRYLASGGRPEALLSSFSCFQPLDDTPCGECNACVNRYVALKLNSLPPGTEYIVNPESTQYYDFEFKRQATTL
;
A
#
# COMPACT_ATOMS: atom_id res chain seq x y z
N MET A 1 -0.29 -25.99 -2.39
CA MET A 1 -0.86 -24.89 -1.58
C MET A 1 0.13 -23.75 -1.67
N THR A 2 -0.32 -22.60 -2.16
CA THR A 2 0.52 -21.40 -2.31
C THR A 2 0.12 -20.41 -1.22
N THR A 3 1.11 -19.78 -0.56
CA THR A 3 0.85 -18.71 0.39
C THR A 3 1.12 -17.37 -0.28
N HIS A 4 0.09 -16.54 -0.39
CA HIS A 4 0.10 -15.20 -0.94
C HIS A 4 0.22 -14.20 0.20
N VAL A 5 1.35 -13.53 0.33
CA VAL A 5 1.57 -12.49 1.35
C VAL A 5 1.32 -11.13 0.74
N VAL A 6 0.47 -10.33 1.36
CA VAL A 6 0.11 -9.00 0.87
C VAL A 6 0.58 -7.95 1.87
N LEU A 7 1.48 -7.07 1.45
CA LEU A 7 1.84 -5.87 2.20
C LEU A 7 0.63 -4.95 2.28
N TYR A 8 0.07 -4.82 3.48
CA TYR A 8 -1.19 -4.12 3.71
C TYR A 8 -1.02 -2.97 4.69
N SER A 9 -1.26 -1.74 4.25
CA SER A 9 -1.18 -0.54 5.09
C SER A 9 -2.55 0.03 5.49
N GLY A 10 -3.66 -0.59 5.05
CA GLY A 10 -4.99 0.01 5.20
C GLY A 10 -5.29 1.14 4.20
N GLY A 11 -4.29 1.57 3.44
CA GLY A 11 -4.44 2.59 2.41
C GLY A 11 -5.16 2.09 1.15
N LEU A 12 -5.54 3.03 0.27
CA LEU A 12 -6.32 2.75 -0.93
C LEU A 12 -5.69 1.67 -1.82
N ASP A 13 -4.39 1.79 -2.08
CA ASP A 13 -3.68 0.92 -3.02
C ASP A 13 -3.53 -0.50 -2.47
N SER A 14 -3.14 -0.64 -1.21
CA SER A 14 -3.02 -1.94 -0.54
C SER A 14 -4.38 -2.63 -0.37
N THR A 15 -5.46 -1.87 -0.20
CA THR A 15 -6.83 -2.40 -0.15
C THR A 15 -7.22 -2.99 -1.51
N ILE A 16 -6.93 -2.30 -2.61
CA ILE A 16 -7.16 -2.82 -3.97
C ILE A 16 -6.39 -4.12 -4.18
N VAL A 17 -5.09 -4.14 -3.84
CA VAL A 17 -4.25 -5.33 -4.02
C VAL A 17 -4.75 -6.51 -3.20
N LEU A 18 -5.08 -6.30 -1.92
CA LEU A 18 -5.57 -7.38 -1.05
C LEU A 18 -6.86 -8.00 -1.60
N ASP A 19 -7.82 -7.16 -2.02
CA ASP A 19 -9.08 -7.66 -2.57
C ASP A 19 -8.85 -8.36 -3.93
N MET A 20 -7.97 -7.83 -4.79
CA MET A 20 -7.58 -8.51 -6.04
C MET A 20 -6.98 -9.90 -5.76
N VAL A 21 -6.05 -10.00 -4.81
CA VAL A 21 -5.44 -11.29 -4.47
C VAL A 21 -6.51 -12.26 -3.98
N ARG A 22 -7.37 -11.85 -3.06
CA ARG A 22 -8.44 -12.71 -2.51
C ARG A 22 -9.43 -13.18 -3.56
N ARG A 23 -9.80 -12.32 -4.52
CA ARG A 23 -10.86 -12.63 -5.50
C ARG A 23 -10.36 -13.28 -6.78
N THR A 24 -9.14 -12.96 -7.23
CA THR A 24 -8.73 -13.28 -8.60
C THR A 24 -7.40 -14.02 -8.72
N LEU A 25 -6.47 -13.86 -7.79
CA LEU A 25 -5.13 -14.40 -7.91
C LEU A 25 -4.92 -15.65 -7.07
N ALA A 26 -5.51 -15.72 -5.89
CA ALA A 26 -5.51 -16.92 -5.06
C ALA A 26 -6.48 -17.97 -5.62
N ARG A 27 -6.06 -19.22 -5.58
CA ARG A 27 -6.88 -20.37 -5.97
C ARG A 27 -7.54 -21.00 -4.75
N MET A 28 -8.53 -21.82 -4.98
CA MET A 28 -9.12 -22.61 -3.89
C MET A 28 -8.04 -23.49 -3.23
N GLY A 29 -7.88 -23.33 -1.91
CA GLY A 29 -6.85 -23.99 -1.13
C GLY A 29 -5.54 -23.22 -0.95
N ASP A 30 -5.38 -22.07 -1.63
CA ASP A 30 -4.28 -21.15 -1.35
C ASP A 30 -4.59 -20.31 -0.10
N GLU A 31 -3.54 -19.91 0.60
CA GLU A 31 -3.63 -19.03 1.77
C GLU A 31 -3.32 -17.58 1.38
N VAL A 32 -4.06 -16.63 1.92
CA VAL A 32 -3.80 -15.19 1.73
C VAL A 32 -3.52 -14.56 3.09
N VAL A 33 -2.30 -14.10 3.29
CA VAL A 33 -1.79 -13.53 4.54
C VAL A 33 -1.54 -12.02 4.33
N PRO A 34 -2.47 -11.14 4.71
CA PRO A 34 -2.21 -9.71 4.74
C PRO A 34 -1.37 -9.34 5.97
N VAL A 35 -0.29 -8.57 5.74
CA VAL A 35 0.66 -8.17 6.79
C VAL A 35 0.78 -6.66 6.83
N TYR A 36 0.52 -6.08 7.99
CA TYR A 36 0.81 -4.70 8.34
C TYR A 36 2.13 -4.63 9.11
N PHE A 37 3.06 -3.80 8.67
CA PHE A 37 4.31 -3.56 9.41
C PHE A 37 4.17 -2.31 10.27
N ASP A 38 4.18 -2.50 11.59
CA ASP A 38 4.19 -1.39 12.53
C ASP A 38 5.61 -0.80 12.63
N LEU A 39 5.80 0.34 12.00
CA LEU A 39 7.05 1.11 12.03
C LEU A 39 7.04 2.18 13.14
N ARG A 40 6.06 2.18 14.03
CA ARG A 40 5.88 3.17 15.10
C ARG A 40 5.87 4.62 14.62
N GLN A 41 5.32 4.84 13.41
CA GLN A 41 5.12 6.18 12.90
C GLN A 41 3.98 6.89 13.67
N PRO A 42 3.94 8.23 13.71
CA PRO A 42 2.90 8.96 14.44
C PRO A 42 1.46 8.59 14.05
N TYR A 43 1.27 8.04 12.86
CA TYR A 43 -0.04 7.60 12.35
C TYR A 43 -0.31 6.09 12.52
N SER A 44 0.67 5.30 12.96
CA SER A 44 0.55 3.83 13.08
C SER A 44 -0.63 3.40 13.95
N GLU A 45 -0.84 4.05 15.10
CA GLU A 45 -1.97 3.72 15.97
C GLU A 45 -3.34 3.95 15.31
N ALA A 46 -3.47 5.04 14.55
CA ALA A 46 -4.71 5.34 13.84
C ALA A 46 -4.97 4.35 12.69
N GLU A 47 -3.93 3.85 12.04
CA GLU A 47 -4.02 2.78 11.05
C GLU A 47 -4.40 1.45 11.73
N ILE A 48 -3.67 1.04 12.76
CA ILE A 48 -3.86 -0.25 13.46
C ILE A 48 -5.28 -0.39 14.01
N ARG A 49 -5.87 0.68 14.60
CA ARG A 49 -7.24 0.64 15.11
C ARG A 49 -8.31 0.36 14.05
N ARG A 50 -7.97 0.52 12.77
CA ARG A 50 -8.86 0.29 11.62
C ARG A 50 -8.64 -1.04 10.92
N LEU A 51 -7.59 -1.76 11.29
CA LEU A 51 -7.30 -3.03 10.67
C LEU A 51 -8.35 -4.07 11.04
N ASP A 52 -8.75 -4.87 10.05
CA ASP A 52 -9.52 -6.08 10.30
C ASP A 52 -8.70 -7.05 11.15
N PRO A 53 -9.29 -7.79 12.11
CA PRO A 53 -8.56 -8.75 12.94
C PRO A 53 -7.83 -9.86 12.17
N SER A 54 -8.14 -10.08 10.90
CA SER A 54 -7.41 -11.03 10.04
C SER A 54 -6.07 -10.50 9.53
N ILE A 55 -5.76 -9.20 9.75
CA ILE A 55 -4.50 -8.59 9.34
C ILE A 55 -3.43 -8.93 10.38
N GLN A 56 -2.37 -9.58 9.93
CA GLN A 56 -1.22 -9.86 10.78
C GLN A 56 -0.41 -8.57 11.00
N ILE A 57 -0.18 -8.20 12.26
CA ILE A 57 0.69 -7.06 12.60
C ILE A 57 2.09 -7.60 12.88
N ASP A 58 3.10 -7.00 12.25
CA ASP A 58 4.51 -7.33 12.39
C ASP A 58 5.30 -6.10 12.84
N ASP A 59 5.96 -6.17 13.98
CA ASP A 59 6.74 -5.08 14.58
C ASP A 59 8.26 -5.32 14.54
N ARG A 60 8.71 -6.41 13.90
CA ARG A 60 10.13 -6.80 13.87
C ARG A 60 11.08 -5.76 13.29
N ILE A 61 10.55 -4.82 12.51
CA ILE A 61 11.32 -3.71 11.92
C ILE A 61 10.88 -2.33 12.43
N SER A 62 10.22 -2.27 13.57
CA SER A 62 9.75 -1.01 14.18
C SER A 62 10.87 0.00 14.42
N TRP A 63 12.09 -0.48 14.68
CA TRP A 63 13.29 0.34 14.83
C TRP A 63 13.64 1.19 13.60
N LEU A 64 13.16 0.84 12.41
CA LEU A 64 13.34 1.66 11.21
C LEU A 64 12.58 2.99 11.28
N GLY A 65 11.48 3.03 12.02
CA GLY A 65 10.64 4.20 12.13
C GLY A 65 11.16 5.26 13.08
N GLU A 66 12.14 4.93 13.91
CA GLU A 66 12.80 5.88 14.82
C GLU A 66 13.73 6.86 14.11
N ALA A 67 13.91 6.71 12.78
CA ALA A 67 14.81 7.54 12.00
C ALA A 67 14.09 8.80 11.45
N ASP A 68 14.57 9.95 11.89
CA ASP A 68 14.37 11.28 11.34
C ASP A 68 13.01 11.95 11.63
N GLU A 69 12.85 12.41 12.87
CA GLU A 69 11.78 13.32 13.32
C GLU A 69 11.83 14.71 12.61
N THR A 70 12.85 14.99 11.81
CA THR A 70 13.08 16.31 11.20
C THR A 70 12.45 16.46 9.81
N SER A 71 12.02 15.38 9.18
CA SER A 71 11.38 15.43 7.86
C SER A 71 9.87 15.70 7.94
N PRO A 72 9.34 16.68 7.22
CA PRO A 72 7.89 16.90 7.13
C PRO A 72 7.14 15.74 6.43
N ILE A 73 7.87 14.86 5.75
CA ILE A 73 7.37 13.61 5.20
C ILE A 73 8.27 12.50 5.75
N PRO A 74 7.76 11.63 6.62
CA PRO A 74 8.56 10.57 7.21
C PRO A 74 8.95 9.55 6.13
N ILE A 75 10.14 9.70 5.57
CA ILE A 75 10.74 8.72 4.67
C ILE A 75 11.52 7.75 5.53
N VAL A 76 10.96 6.57 5.75
CA VAL A 76 11.68 5.48 6.41
C VAL A 76 12.58 4.80 5.39
N SER A 77 13.87 5.08 5.46
CA SER A 77 14.86 4.53 4.53
C SER A 77 14.87 3.00 4.57
N LEU A 78 14.99 2.38 3.40
CA LEU A 78 15.09 0.91 3.21
C LEU A 78 13.86 0.10 3.69
N ARG A 79 12.77 0.74 4.14
CA ARG A 79 11.60 0.03 4.67
C ARG A 79 11.07 -1.03 3.71
N ASN A 80 10.97 -0.71 2.43
CA ASN A 80 10.40 -1.61 1.42
C ASN A 80 11.28 -2.85 1.21
N ILE A 81 12.61 -2.73 1.30
CA ILE A 81 13.53 -3.87 1.27
C ILE A 81 13.22 -4.83 2.42
N PHE A 82 13.20 -4.32 3.66
CA PHE A 82 12.97 -5.16 4.83
C PHE A 82 11.57 -5.79 4.83
N MET A 83 10.55 -5.03 4.45
CA MET A 83 9.18 -5.55 4.34
C MET A 83 9.09 -6.70 3.33
N VAL A 84 9.68 -6.55 2.13
CA VAL A 84 9.68 -7.60 1.11
C VAL A 84 10.46 -8.82 1.56
N LEU A 85 11.64 -8.65 2.18
CA LEU A 85 12.44 -9.76 2.71
C LEU A 85 11.69 -10.54 3.78
N LEU A 86 11.02 -9.86 4.72
CA LEU A 86 10.23 -10.52 5.76
C LEU A 86 9.02 -11.25 5.16
N CYS A 87 8.28 -10.62 4.26
CA CYS A 87 7.17 -11.28 3.56
C CYS A 87 7.62 -12.53 2.80
N ALA A 88 8.82 -12.50 2.20
CA ALA A 88 9.37 -13.66 1.49
C ALA A 88 9.69 -14.86 2.40
N THR A 89 9.82 -14.65 3.72
CA THR A 89 9.93 -15.76 4.70
C THR A 89 8.58 -16.34 5.10
N MET A 90 7.48 -15.65 4.78
CA MET A 90 6.13 -16.02 5.18
C MET A 90 5.36 -16.75 4.07
N GLY A 91 5.74 -16.52 2.80
CA GLY A 91 5.03 -17.15 1.68
C GLY A 91 5.77 -17.13 0.35
N ASN A 92 5.15 -17.76 -0.64
CA ASN A 92 5.73 -17.97 -1.98
C ASN A 92 5.53 -16.74 -2.88
N LYS A 93 4.46 -15.98 -2.68
CA LYS A 93 4.10 -14.83 -3.51
C LYS A 93 3.90 -13.61 -2.63
N VAL A 94 4.70 -12.57 -2.88
CA VAL A 94 4.65 -11.30 -2.13
C VAL A 94 4.03 -10.24 -3.02
N TYR A 95 3.00 -9.57 -2.54
CA TYR A 95 2.29 -8.52 -3.26
C TYR A 95 2.49 -7.17 -2.61
N PHE A 96 2.81 -6.19 -3.44
CA PHE A 96 3.12 -4.82 -3.05
C PHE A 96 2.26 -3.82 -3.82
N GLY A 97 1.67 -2.86 -3.12
CA GLY A 97 0.73 -1.89 -3.70
C GLY A 97 1.39 -0.70 -4.39
N GLN A 98 2.43 -0.94 -5.21
CA GLN A 98 3.12 0.12 -5.93
C GLN A 98 2.34 0.56 -7.17
N LEU A 99 2.24 1.88 -7.36
CA LEU A 99 1.64 2.52 -8.53
C LEU A 99 2.69 2.90 -9.58
N HIS A 100 2.23 3.36 -10.74
CA HIS A 100 3.10 3.84 -11.81
C HIS A 100 4.05 4.96 -11.35
N PRO A 101 5.34 4.96 -11.75
CA PRO A 101 6.35 5.91 -11.30
C PRO A 101 5.99 7.40 -11.44
N LEU A 102 5.26 7.75 -12.51
CA LEU A 102 4.81 9.14 -12.72
C LEU A 102 3.75 9.60 -11.71
N SER A 103 3.18 8.67 -10.94
CA SER A 103 2.14 9.03 -9.97
C SER A 103 2.67 9.27 -8.56
N GLU A 104 3.56 8.45 -8.00
CA GLU A 104 4.04 8.57 -6.61
C GLU A 104 5.25 7.66 -6.30
N SER A 105 5.96 7.15 -7.32
CA SER A 105 7.00 6.15 -7.07
C SER A 105 8.23 6.74 -6.40
N THR A 106 8.67 6.06 -5.37
CA THR A 106 10.02 6.19 -4.82
C THR A 106 10.95 5.18 -5.49
N SER A 107 12.26 5.43 -5.48
CA SER A 107 13.27 4.53 -6.07
C SER A 107 13.27 3.13 -5.46
N ASP A 108 12.74 2.98 -4.24
CA ASP A 108 12.61 1.72 -3.49
C ASP A 108 11.26 1.02 -3.70
N GLY A 109 10.56 1.36 -4.76
CA GLY A 109 9.27 0.77 -5.14
C GLY A 109 9.08 0.67 -6.65
N ASP A 110 10.02 1.12 -7.48
CA ASP A 110 9.91 1.07 -8.93
C ASP A 110 10.10 -0.36 -9.49
N GLN A 111 9.85 -0.53 -10.77
CA GLN A 111 9.94 -1.84 -11.45
C GLN A 111 11.36 -2.42 -11.42
N LEU A 112 12.39 -1.58 -11.47
CA LEU A 112 13.77 -2.04 -11.38
C LEU A 112 14.08 -2.58 -9.99
N PHE A 113 13.68 -1.85 -8.94
CA PHE A 113 13.82 -2.31 -7.55
C PHE A 113 13.17 -3.68 -7.36
N LEU A 114 11.95 -3.85 -7.80
CA LEU A 114 11.20 -5.11 -7.64
C LEU A 114 11.83 -6.27 -8.41
N SER A 115 12.36 -5.99 -9.61
CA SER A 115 13.09 -6.99 -10.39
C SER A 115 14.37 -7.43 -9.68
N LEU A 116 15.12 -6.49 -9.10
CA LEU A 116 16.32 -6.78 -8.32
C LEU A 116 15.98 -7.56 -7.04
N MET A 117 14.92 -7.20 -6.34
CA MET A 117 14.47 -7.94 -5.16
C MET A 117 14.06 -9.38 -5.50
N SER A 118 13.31 -9.57 -6.58
CA SER A 118 12.93 -10.92 -7.05
C SER A 118 14.16 -11.75 -7.40
N LEU A 119 15.12 -11.17 -8.12
CA LEU A 119 16.36 -11.86 -8.48
C LEU A 119 17.20 -12.24 -7.25
N LEU A 120 17.34 -11.33 -6.28
CA LEU A 120 18.02 -11.59 -5.01
C LEU A 120 17.35 -12.75 -4.26
N LEU A 121 16.05 -12.72 -4.10
CA LEU A 121 15.28 -13.75 -3.40
C LEU A 121 15.39 -15.11 -4.09
N GLN A 122 15.31 -15.16 -5.42
CA GLN A 122 15.51 -16.38 -6.19
C GLN A 122 16.93 -16.93 -6.02
N LYS A 123 17.93 -16.03 -6.01
CA LYS A 123 19.33 -16.44 -5.79
C LYS A 123 19.53 -17.07 -4.41
N VAL A 124 18.98 -16.49 -3.36
CA VAL A 124 19.04 -17.04 -2.00
C VAL A 124 18.26 -18.36 -1.92
N ALA A 125 17.05 -18.41 -2.47
CA ALA A 125 16.20 -19.61 -2.48
C ALA A 125 16.80 -20.77 -3.31
N SER A 126 17.75 -20.51 -4.20
CA SER A 126 18.45 -21.56 -4.97
C SER A 126 19.30 -22.50 -4.08
N ASP A 127 19.63 -22.07 -2.87
CA ASP A 127 20.26 -22.93 -1.88
C ASP A 127 19.18 -23.49 -0.93
N PRO A 128 18.91 -24.83 -0.98
CA PRO A 128 17.84 -25.44 -0.19
C PRO A 128 18.04 -25.33 1.33
N ARG A 129 19.25 -25.02 1.78
CA ARG A 129 19.55 -24.79 3.20
C ARG A 129 18.84 -23.58 3.79
N HIS A 130 18.46 -22.60 2.95
CA HIS A 130 17.70 -21.43 3.41
C HIS A 130 16.22 -21.73 3.64
N GLY A 131 15.68 -22.84 3.14
CA GLY A 131 14.28 -23.21 3.34
C GLY A 131 13.25 -22.28 2.69
N LEU A 132 13.69 -21.38 1.79
CA LEU A 132 12.78 -20.49 1.07
C LEU A 132 12.17 -21.20 -0.13
N ALA A 133 10.87 -21.01 -0.33
CA ALA A 133 10.10 -21.65 -1.39
C ALA A 133 10.04 -20.81 -2.67
N TYR A 134 11.18 -20.31 -3.17
CA TYR A 134 11.29 -19.48 -4.39
C TYR A 134 10.28 -18.32 -4.41
N PRO A 135 10.39 -17.35 -3.51
CA PRO A 135 9.43 -16.27 -3.43
C PRO A 135 9.49 -15.37 -4.66
N GLU A 136 8.32 -14.98 -5.14
CA GLU A 136 8.14 -14.05 -6.26
C GLU A 136 7.49 -12.76 -5.75
N VAL A 137 7.95 -11.59 -6.24
CA VAL A 137 7.39 -10.28 -5.87
C VAL A 137 6.54 -9.73 -7.00
N PHE A 138 5.33 -9.29 -6.67
CA PHE A 138 4.34 -8.80 -7.62
C PHE A 138 3.86 -7.40 -7.24
N THR A 139 3.67 -6.56 -8.27
CA THR A 139 3.08 -5.22 -8.16
C THR A 139 1.93 -5.06 -9.14
N PRO A 140 0.73 -5.55 -8.80
CA PRO A 140 -0.40 -5.56 -9.72
C PRO A 140 -0.85 -4.18 -10.20
N LEU A 141 -0.42 -3.11 -9.52
CA LEU A 141 -0.81 -1.73 -9.83
C LEU A 141 0.29 -0.90 -10.51
N SER A 142 1.46 -1.46 -10.81
CA SER A 142 2.62 -0.72 -11.33
C SER A 142 2.42 -0.03 -12.68
N GLU A 143 1.42 -0.45 -13.44
CA GLU A 143 1.05 0.13 -14.74
C GLU A 143 -0.01 1.25 -14.61
N TYR A 144 -0.54 1.50 -13.41
CA TYR A 144 -1.70 2.38 -13.21
C TYR A 144 -1.36 3.57 -12.32
N SER A 145 -1.92 4.73 -12.66
CA SER A 145 -2.07 5.82 -11.70
C SER A 145 -3.11 5.47 -10.63
N LYS A 146 -3.13 6.20 -9.52
CA LYS A 146 -4.09 5.95 -8.43
C LYS A 146 -5.55 5.97 -8.91
N PRO A 147 -6.03 6.97 -9.69
CA PRO A 147 -7.40 6.95 -10.17
C PRO A 147 -7.66 5.84 -11.20
N GLN A 148 -6.66 5.45 -12.02
CA GLN A 148 -6.80 4.30 -12.92
C GLN A 148 -6.92 2.98 -12.15
N ALA A 149 -6.16 2.81 -11.07
CA ALA A 149 -6.25 1.64 -10.19
C ALA A 149 -7.65 1.53 -9.58
N VAL A 150 -8.21 2.64 -9.07
CA VAL A 150 -9.59 2.70 -8.57
C VAL A 150 -10.59 2.32 -9.66
N ARG A 151 -10.50 2.93 -10.85
CA ARG A 151 -11.39 2.64 -11.98
C ARG A 151 -11.35 1.17 -12.37
N ARG A 152 -10.15 0.61 -12.52
CA ARG A 152 -9.97 -0.80 -12.86
C ARG A 152 -10.53 -1.74 -11.80
N TYR A 153 -10.29 -1.42 -10.53
CA TYR A 153 -10.84 -2.18 -9.42
C TYR A 153 -12.37 -2.25 -9.48
N LEU A 154 -13.03 -1.11 -9.64
CA LEU A 154 -14.49 -1.05 -9.77
C LEU A 154 -15.00 -1.81 -11.01
N ALA A 155 -14.34 -1.63 -12.16
CA ALA A 155 -14.69 -2.32 -13.40
C ALA A 155 -14.52 -3.85 -13.30
N SER A 156 -13.63 -4.33 -12.44
CA SER A 156 -13.45 -5.77 -12.16
C SER A 156 -14.41 -6.34 -11.11
N GLY A 157 -15.42 -5.58 -10.69
CA GLY A 157 -16.40 -5.98 -9.66
C GLY A 157 -15.92 -5.79 -8.23
N GLY A 158 -14.92 -4.92 -8.03
CA GLY A 158 -14.49 -4.50 -6.69
C GLY A 158 -15.57 -3.70 -5.98
N ARG A 159 -15.65 -3.82 -4.65
CA ARG A 159 -16.67 -3.17 -3.84
C ARG A 159 -16.27 -1.74 -3.48
N PRO A 160 -17.06 -0.72 -3.81
CA PRO A 160 -16.78 0.68 -3.45
C PRO A 160 -16.55 0.85 -1.94
N GLU A 161 -17.27 0.13 -1.10
CA GLU A 161 -17.20 0.23 0.37
C GLU A 161 -15.79 -0.08 0.89
N ALA A 162 -15.08 -1.01 0.26
CA ALA A 162 -13.70 -1.33 0.61
C ALA A 162 -12.75 -0.14 0.36
N LEU A 163 -12.98 0.62 -0.70
CA LEU A 163 -12.21 1.83 -0.99
C LEU A 163 -12.57 2.97 -0.03
N LEU A 164 -13.85 3.11 0.29
CA LEU A 164 -14.34 4.17 1.17
C LEU A 164 -13.86 3.98 2.61
N SER A 165 -13.70 2.74 3.07
CA SER A 165 -13.17 2.41 4.40
C SER A 165 -11.64 2.50 4.51
N SER A 166 -10.92 2.64 3.38
CA SER A 166 -9.45 2.81 3.41
C SER A 166 -9.04 4.08 4.15
N PHE A 167 -7.88 4.03 4.80
CA PHE A 167 -7.32 5.16 5.53
C PHE A 167 -5.96 5.55 4.97
N SER A 168 -5.75 6.85 4.76
CA SER A 168 -4.48 7.38 4.27
C SER A 168 -4.28 8.77 4.87
N CYS A 169 -3.54 8.87 5.96
CA CYS A 169 -3.21 10.14 6.59
C CYS A 169 -1.88 10.01 7.33
N PHE A 170 -0.97 10.99 7.15
CA PHE A 170 0.29 11.04 7.89
C PHE A 170 0.21 11.83 9.20
N GLN A 171 -0.86 12.61 9.39
CA GLN A 171 -1.05 13.50 10.54
C GLN A 171 -2.49 13.45 11.02
N PRO A 172 -3.02 12.27 11.41
CA PRO A 172 -4.38 12.19 11.95
C PRO A 172 -4.46 12.89 13.30
N LEU A 173 -5.60 13.50 13.57
CA LEU A 173 -5.95 13.93 14.92
C LEU A 173 -6.94 12.92 15.48
N ASP A 174 -6.55 12.24 16.53
CA ASP A 174 -7.22 11.04 17.01
C ASP A 174 -7.41 10.04 15.86
N ASP A 175 -8.65 9.81 15.45
CA ASP A 175 -8.99 8.93 14.34
C ASP A 175 -9.42 9.69 13.07
N THR A 176 -9.39 11.03 13.06
CA THR A 176 -9.85 11.82 11.94
C THR A 176 -8.69 12.20 11.03
N PRO A 177 -8.75 11.91 9.71
CA PRO A 177 -7.71 12.31 8.77
C PRO A 177 -7.61 13.83 8.66
N CYS A 178 -6.38 14.36 8.61
CA CYS A 178 -6.17 15.83 8.56
C CYS A 178 -6.80 16.52 7.33
N GLY A 179 -6.82 15.86 6.17
CA GLY A 179 -7.37 16.40 4.92
C GLY A 179 -6.37 17.23 4.10
N GLU A 180 -5.24 17.63 4.65
CA GLU A 180 -4.28 18.51 3.99
C GLU A 180 -2.94 17.86 3.62
N CYS A 181 -2.59 16.72 4.23
CA CYS A 181 -1.37 16.03 3.85
C CYS A 181 -1.52 15.37 2.46
N ASN A 182 -0.37 15.12 1.83
CA ASN A 182 -0.30 14.50 0.50
C ASN A 182 -1.14 13.21 0.40
N ALA A 183 -1.07 12.33 1.41
CA ALA A 183 -1.81 11.08 1.40
C ALA A 183 -3.34 11.29 1.41
N CYS A 184 -3.83 12.26 2.20
CA CYS A 184 -5.26 12.63 2.23
C CYS A 184 -5.73 13.18 0.88
N VAL A 185 -5.01 14.17 0.33
CA VAL A 185 -5.38 14.81 -0.94
C VAL A 185 -5.35 13.81 -2.09
N ASN A 186 -4.29 13.00 -2.19
CA ASN A 186 -4.18 12.00 -3.25
C ASN A 186 -5.30 10.96 -3.21
N ARG A 187 -5.66 10.47 -2.02
CA ARG A 187 -6.79 9.56 -1.86
C ARG A 187 -8.09 10.23 -2.26
N TYR A 188 -8.34 11.42 -1.75
CA TYR A 188 -9.56 12.19 -2.03
C TYR A 188 -9.75 12.42 -3.54
N VAL A 189 -8.72 12.89 -4.21
CA VAL A 189 -8.73 13.14 -5.67
C VAL A 189 -9.02 11.87 -6.45
N ALA A 190 -8.36 10.76 -6.11
CA ALA A 190 -8.56 9.49 -6.79
C ALA A 190 -10.01 8.97 -6.68
N LEU A 191 -10.62 9.09 -5.50
CA LEU A 191 -12.02 8.75 -5.29
C LEU A 191 -12.95 9.68 -6.08
N LYS A 192 -12.74 11.00 -5.98
CA LYS A 192 -13.55 12.01 -6.66
C LYS A 192 -13.53 11.86 -8.18
N LEU A 193 -12.38 11.60 -8.79
CA LEU A 193 -12.23 11.36 -10.23
C LEU A 193 -12.96 10.09 -10.70
N ASN A 194 -13.32 9.21 -9.78
CA ASN A 194 -14.13 8.02 -10.03
C ASN A 194 -15.58 8.16 -9.54
N SER A 195 -16.03 9.40 -9.29
CA SER A 195 -17.39 9.70 -8.83
C SER A 195 -17.77 9.01 -7.52
N LEU A 196 -16.78 8.72 -6.67
CA LEU A 196 -16.99 8.18 -5.34
C LEU A 196 -16.96 9.30 -4.28
N PRO A 197 -17.76 9.18 -3.20
CA PRO A 197 -17.67 10.09 -2.06
C PRO A 197 -16.33 9.89 -1.33
N PRO A 198 -15.93 10.82 -0.44
CA PRO A 198 -14.66 10.71 0.29
C PRO A 198 -14.56 9.51 1.24
N GLY A 199 -15.69 8.95 1.66
CA GLY A 199 -15.77 7.79 2.57
C GLY A 199 -15.43 8.09 4.03
N THR A 200 -14.97 9.30 4.33
CA THR A 200 -14.65 9.78 5.68
C THR A 200 -14.82 11.28 5.76
N GLU A 201 -14.98 11.78 6.96
CA GLU A 201 -14.83 13.22 7.25
C GLU A 201 -13.35 13.56 7.39
N TYR A 202 -13.00 14.79 7.04
CA TYR A 202 -11.66 15.34 7.17
C TYR A 202 -11.68 16.55 8.09
N ILE A 203 -10.60 16.79 8.84
CA ILE A 203 -10.48 18.01 9.66
C ILE A 203 -10.50 19.26 8.77
N VAL A 204 -9.72 19.23 7.70
CA VAL A 204 -9.67 20.25 6.65
C VAL A 204 -10.24 19.66 5.37
N ASN A 205 -11.14 20.36 4.70
CA ASN A 205 -11.63 19.91 3.40
C ASN A 205 -10.48 19.88 2.39
N PRO A 206 -10.12 18.71 1.82
CA PRO A 206 -9.02 18.60 0.86
C PRO A 206 -9.11 19.60 -0.31
N GLU A 207 -10.32 19.96 -0.75
CA GLU A 207 -10.52 20.93 -1.86
C GLU A 207 -10.10 22.35 -1.50
N SER A 208 -10.00 22.70 -0.23
CA SER A 208 -9.54 24.02 0.21
C SER A 208 -8.03 24.15 0.32
N THR A 209 -7.29 23.08 0.07
CA THR A 209 -5.84 23.07 0.20
C THR A 209 -5.13 23.56 -1.07
N GLN A 210 -3.99 24.21 -0.93
CA GLN A 210 -3.18 24.66 -2.06
C GLN A 210 -2.68 23.51 -2.95
N TYR A 211 -2.58 22.32 -2.39
CA TYR A 211 -2.10 21.14 -3.07
C TYR A 211 -3.18 20.46 -3.93
N TYR A 212 -4.46 20.71 -3.64
CA TYR A 212 -5.57 20.03 -4.32
C TYR A 212 -5.61 20.31 -5.82
N ASP A 213 -5.54 21.56 -6.25
CA ASP A 213 -5.63 21.90 -7.68
C ASP A 213 -4.50 21.28 -8.51
N PHE A 214 -3.30 21.24 -7.95
CA PHE A 214 -2.16 20.58 -8.57
C PHE A 214 -2.41 19.09 -8.73
N GLU A 215 -2.81 18.43 -7.64
CA GLU A 215 -3.04 17.01 -7.62
C GLU A 215 -4.23 16.60 -8.50
N PHE A 216 -5.31 17.36 -8.46
CA PHE A 216 -6.47 17.08 -9.31
C PHE A 216 -6.10 17.13 -10.80
N LYS A 217 -5.39 18.18 -11.24
CA LYS A 217 -4.92 18.28 -12.63
C LYS A 217 -3.97 17.12 -12.98
N ARG A 218 -2.99 16.84 -12.13
CA ARG A 218 -2.02 15.78 -12.33
C ARG A 218 -2.70 14.41 -12.49
N GLN A 219 -3.61 14.06 -11.60
CA GLN A 219 -4.30 12.76 -11.66
C GLN A 219 -5.34 12.69 -12.78
N ALA A 220 -6.03 13.78 -13.10
CA ALA A 220 -7.01 13.83 -14.19
C ALA A 220 -6.38 13.58 -15.57
N THR A 221 -5.13 14.03 -15.78
CA THR A 221 -4.42 13.77 -17.05
C THR A 221 -4.06 12.30 -17.27
N THR A 222 -4.17 11.47 -16.26
CA THR A 222 -3.86 10.02 -16.35
C THR A 222 -5.09 9.16 -16.63
N LEU A 223 -6.30 9.72 -16.62
CA LEU A 223 -7.55 9.02 -16.85
C LEU A 223 -7.93 8.93 -18.31
#